data_e26e6a833998c6ca4d2594dc71cdff78
#
_entry.id   e26e6a833998c6ca4d2594dc71cdff78
#
_cell.length_a   1.000
_cell.length_b   1.000
_cell.length_c   1.000
_cell.angle_alpha   90.00
_cell.angle_beta   90.00
_cell.angle_gamma   90.00
#
_symmetry.space_group_name_H-M   'P 1'
#
loop_
_entity.id
_entity.type
_entity.pdbx_description
1 polymer ?
#
loop_
_entity_poly.entity_id
_entity_poly.type
_entity_poly.pdbx_seq_one_letter_code
_entity_poly.pdbx_strand_id
1 'polypeptide(L)'
;GTNLMRQSVPVSNSSAEVGLSGEGVTEANQLTLERMNTQLEQTLKSTSSVDSVRLSVDDKTVETGKVADYRPASVNPQVPSPQVGVLDGQLVTYADGQSRKVSGLESNDVEPSMPTMDTDRRLYAYTNSDRNHLGVRSTNGKSMDADMDENITAPSIDANKWVWAGGSEGSVYAWNTRGDSQDPQTVGADWLKGQHIQSFKVSRDASRALIVTGEGNDSRVWISGIKRDDQGAPESLGEPLRVGTTHN
;
A
#
# COMPACT_ATOMS: atom_id res chain seq x y z
N GLY A 1 -13.64 -5.55 23.12
CA GLY A 1 -12.41 -4.72 23.00
C GLY A 1 -11.22 -5.42 23.60
N THR A 2 -10.05 -4.82 23.44
CA THR A 2 -8.77 -5.33 24.01
C THR A 2 -8.39 -4.48 25.21
N ASN A 3 -7.98 -5.11 26.31
CA ASN A 3 -7.56 -4.47 27.53
C ASN A 3 -6.19 -4.98 27.99
N LEU A 4 -5.43 -4.13 28.67
CA LEU A 4 -4.26 -4.57 29.40
C LEU A 4 -4.71 -5.33 30.66
N MET A 5 -4.11 -6.51 30.92
CA MET A 5 -4.39 -7.29 32.13
C MET A 5 -3.86 -6.63 33.40
N ARG A 6 -2.82 -5.77 33.28
CA ARG A 6 -2.19 -5.06 34.39
C ARG A 6 -2.10 -3.57 34.08
N GLN A 7 -2.13 -2.72 35.11
CA GLN A 7 -1.99 -1.27 34.96
C GLN A 7 -0.58 -0.83 34.51
N SER A 8 0.41 -1.70 34.65
CA SER A 8 1.79 -1.45 34.22
C SER A 8 2.34 -2.66 33.48
N VAL A 9 3.27 -2.42 32.59
CA VAL A 9 4.00 -3.45 31.83
C VAL A 9 5.31 -3.72 32.55
N PRO A 10 5.51 -4.91 33.17
CA PRO A 10 6.78 -5.27 33.78
C PRO A 10 7.89 -5.37 32.75
N VAL A 11 9.07 -4.87 33.08
CA VAL A 11 10.27 -4.98 32.23
C VAL A 11 11.36 -5.66 33.06
N SER A 12 11.88 -6.77 32.57
CA SER A 12 13.01 -7.49 33.15
C SER A 12 14.01 -7.89 32.07
N ASN A 13 15.29 -7.68 32.31
CA ASN A 13 16.35 -7.98 31.33
C ASN A 13 16.08 -7.41 29.93
N SER A 14 15.64 -6.15 29.86
CA SER A 14 15.23 -5.46 28.62
C SER A 14 14.07 -6.14 27.86
N SER A 15 13.34 -7.06 28.49
CA SER A 15 12.14 -7.70 27.93
C SER A 15 10.89 -7.17 28.64
N ALA A 16 9.94 -6.66 27.88
CA ALA A 16 8.64 -6.22 28.38
C ALA A 16 7.62 -7.37 28.31
N GLU A 17 6.90 -7.60 29.42
CA GLU A 17 5.85 -8.60 29.48
C GLU A 17 4.48 -7.93 29.35
N VAL A 18 3.84 -8.08 28.20
CA VAL A 18 2.54 -7.47 27.88
C VAL A 18 1.44 -8.53 27.92
N GLY A 19 0.59 -8.45 28.94
CA GLY A 19 -0.61 -9.29 29.04
C GLY A 19 -1.84 -8.55 28.50
N LEU A 20 -2.54 -9.15 27.56
CA LEU A 20 -3.77 -8.65 26.98
C LEU A 20 -4.95 -9.59 27.28
N SER A 21 -6.16 -9.02 27.36
CA SER A 21 -7.40 -9.76 27.56
C SER A 21 -8.55 -9.14 26.76
N GLY A 22 -9.65 -9.88 26.61
CA GLY A 22 -10.87 -9.44 25.96
C GLY A 22 -11.04 -10.03 24.56
N GLU A 23 -12.28 -9.97 24.04
CA GLU A 23 -12.69 -10.61 22.78
C GLU A 23 -11.78 -10.25 21.59
N GLY A 24 -11.34 -8.98 21.52
CA GLY A 24 -10.49 -8.50 20.42
C GLY A 24 -9.12 -9.18 20.29
N VAL A 25 -8.65 -9.89 21.33
CA VAL A 25 -7.39 -10.67 21.29
C VAL A 25 -7.62 -12.16 21.45
N THR A 26 -8.66 -12.57 22.19
CA THR A 26 -8.99 -13.99 22.41
C THR A 26 -9.43 -14.66 21.11
N GLU A 27 -10.15 -13.94 20.24
CA GLU A 27 -10.61 -14.42 18.94
C GLU A 27 -9.66 -14.04 17.79
N ALA A 28 -8.55 -13.38 18.09
CA ALA A 28 -7.61 -12.93 17.07
C ALA A 28 -6.89 -14.11 16.42
N ASN A 29 -6.82 -14.10 15.10
CA ASN A 29 -6.02 -15.07 14.37
C ASN A 29 -4.51 -14.78 14.54
N GLN A 30 -3.67 -15.74 14.16
CA GLN A 30 -2.22 -15.66 14.33
C GLN A 30 -1.62 -14.41 13.66
N LEU A 31 -2.08 -14.04 12.48
CA LEU A 31 -1.60 -12.82 11.78
C LEU A 31 -1.91 -11.55 12.57
N THR A 32 -3.09 -11.47 13.18
CA THR A 32 -3.49 -10.32 14.01
C THR A 32 -2.62 -10.24 15.26
N LEU A 33 -2.32 -11.36 15.91
CA LEU A 33 -1.44 -11.41 17.07
C LEU A 33 0.01 -11.02 16.71
N GLU A 34 0.52 -11.43 15.55
CA GLU A 34 1.82 -11.00 15.01
C GLU A 34 1.88 -9.49 14.80
N ARG A 35 0.83 -8.91 14.21
CA ARG A 35 0.72 -7.46 14.00
C ARG A 35 0.69 -6.69 15.32
N MET A 36 -0.07 -7.17 16.30
CA MET A 36 -0.14 -6.59 17.63
C MET A 36 1.23 -6.66 18.35
N ASN A 37 1.90 -7.80 18.28
CA ASN A 37 3.25 -7.95 18.85
C ASN A 37 4.24 -6.96 18.20
N THR A 38 4.24 -6.87 16.87
CA THR A 38 5.09 -5.93 16.14
C THR A 38 4.82 -4.47 16.56
N GLN A 39 3.54 -4.10 16.69
CA GLN A 39 3.17 -2.75 17.12
C GLN A 39 3.65 -2.45 18.55
N LEU A 40 3.47 -3.40 19.48
CA LEU A 40 3.93 -3.28 20.86
C LEU A 40 5.46 -3.17 20.92
N GLU A 41 6.17 -4.01 20.19
CA GLU A 41 7.64 -3.95 20.12
C GLU A 41 8.12 -2.58 19.64
N GLN A 42 7.59 -2.07 18.53
CA GLN A 42 8.01 -0.78 18.00
C GLN A 42 7.68 0.37 18.96
N THR A 43 6.53 0.32 19.61
CA THR A 43 6.11 1.34 20.57
C THR A 43 7.03 1.33 21.81
N LEU A 44 7.27 0.18 22.40
CA LEU A 44 8.05 0.08 23.63
C LEU A 44 9.54 0.31 23.39
N LYS A 45 10.10 -0.16 22.27
CA LYS A 45 11.49 0.15 21.86
C LYS A 45 11.72 1.65 21.63
N SER A 46 10.71 2.37 21.18
CA SER A 46 10.83 3.81 20.94
C SER A 46 10.76 4.67 22.20
N THR A 47 10.15 4.16 23.28
CA THR A 47 9.85 4.93 24.50
C THR A 47 10.65 4.49 25.74
N SER A 48 11.30 3.34 25.70
CA SER A 48 11.99 2.77 26.88
C SER A 48 13.18 1.88 26.47
N SER A 49 13.99 1.46 27.45
CA SER A 49 15.11 0.53 27.25
C SER A 49 14.61 -0.93 27.10
N VAL A 50 13.68 -1.14 26.16
CA VAL A 50 13.11 -2.45 25.86
C VAL A 50 13.69 -2.95 24.54
N ASP A 51 14.27 -4.16 24.55
CA ASP A 51 14.82 -4.80 23.36
C ASP A 51 13.85 -5.83 22.76
N SER A 52 12.96 -6.38 23.58
CA SER A 52 12.00 -7.39 23.15
C SER A 52 10.68 -7.28 23.91
N VAL A 53 9.61 -7.81 23.30
CA VAL A 53 8.29 -7.91 23.91
C VAL A 53 7.88 -9.38 23.96
N ARG A 54 7.36 -9.79 25.11
CA ARG A 54 6.70 -11.07 25.29
C ARG A 54 5.21 -10.82 25.46
N LEU A 55 4.43 -11.22 24.47
CA LEU A 55 2.98 -11.08 24.46
C LEU A 55 2.31 -12.30 25.08
N SER A 56 1.33 -12.07 25.95
CA SER A 56 0.41 -13.11 26.43
C SER A 56 -1.05 -12.67 26.25
N VAL A 57 -1.93 -13.64 26.02
CA VAL A 57 -3.39 -13.44 25.95
C VAL A 57 -4.01 -14.36 26.98
N ASP A 58 -4.77 -13.78 27.93
CA ASP A 58 -5.36 -14.52 29.07
C ASP A 58 -4.35 -15.45 29.74
N ASP A 59 -3.18 -14.90 30.10
CA ASP A 59 -2.03 -15.58 30.72
C ASP A 59 -1.36 -16.69 29.87
N LYS A 60 -1.75 -16.87 28.62
CA LYS A 60 -1.09 -17.79 27.68
C LYS A 60 -0.13 -17.03 26.80
N THR A 61 1.14 -17.43 26.78
CA THR A 61 2.15 -16.84 25.89
C THR A 61 1.77 -17.04 24.43
N VAL A 62 1.80 -15.95 23.66
CA VAL A 62 1.60 -15.97 22.20
C VAL A 62 2.93 -16.28 21.54
N GLU A 63 2.94 -17.34 20.73
CA GLU A 63 4.10 -17.64 19.90
C GLU A 63 4.06 -16.75 18.66
N THR A 64 5.11 -15.95 18.47
CA THR A 64 5.28 -15.02 17.34
C THR A 64 6.30 -15.55 16.33
N GLY A 65 6.34 -14.95 15.13
CA GLY A 65 7.29 -15.35 14.08
C GLY A 65 6.88 -16.60 13.28
N LYS A 66 5.61 -17.03 13.38
CA LYS A 66 5.12 -18.27 12.74
C LYS A 66 4.27 -18.04 11.50
N VAL A 67 3.92 -16.79 11.18
CA VAL A 67 3.14 -16.51 9.96
C VAL A 67 4.10 -16.42 8.77
N ALA A 68 4.00 -17.39 7.89
CA ALA A 68 4.74 -17.37 6.62
C ALA A 68 4.40 -16.10 5.84
N ASP A 69 5.41 -15.48 5.24
CA ASP A 69 5.29 -14.26 4.43
C ASP A 69 4.84 -12.98 5.16
N TYR A 70 4.62 -13.00 6.47
CA TYR A 70 4.41 -11.77 7.23
C TYR A 70 5.71 -10.96 7.29
N ARG A 71 5.64 -9.76 6.74
CA ARG A 71 6.73 -8.77 6.80
C ARG A 71 6.24 -7.58 7.59
N PRO A 72 6.75 -7.37 8.80
CA PRO A 72 6.39 -6.19 9.59
C PRO A 72 6.84 -4.91 8.87
N ALA A 73 6.11 -3.81 9.10
CA ALA A 73 6.53 -2.49 8.64
C ALA A 73 7.91 -2.15 9.24
N SER A 74 8.83 -1.66 8.42
CA SER A 74 10.14 -1.24 8.91
C SER A 74 10.08 0.16 9.49
N VAL A 75 10.81 0.37 10.58
CA VAL A 75 11.05 1.71 11.12
C VAL A 75 12.16 2.37 10.27
N ASN A 76 11.90 3.57 9.76
CA ASN A 76 12.80 4.28 8.86
C ASN A 76 13.16 3.48 7.59
N PRO A 77 12.17 3.10 6.77
CA PRO A 77 12.45 2.37 5.56
C PRO A 77 13.39 3.17 4.66
N GLN A 78 14.49 2.55 4.25
CA GLN A 78 15.35 3.15 3.23
C GLN A 78 14.54 3.29 1.94
N VAL A 79 14.41 4.52 1.46
CA VAL A 79 13.78 4.77 0.17
C VAL A 79 14.85 4.57 -0.90
N PRO A 80 14.73 3.59 -1.79
CA PRO A 80 15.65 3.48 -2.92
C PRO A 80 15.65 4.80 -3.70
N SER A 81 16.83 5.34 -4.00
CA SER A 81 16.97 6.59 -4.74
C SER A 81 16.64 6.50 -6.25
N PRO A 82 16.67 5.33 -6.91
CA PRO A 82 16.29 5.24 -8.32
C PRO A 82 14.86 5.69 -8.55
N GLN A 83 14.68 6.48 -9.61
CA GLN A 83 13.38 6.88 -10.12
C GLN A 83 13.09 6.10 -11.39
N VAL A 84 11.82 5.91 -11.72
CA VAL A 84 11.41 5.37 -13.02
C VAL A 84 10.97 6.53 -13.92
N GLY A 85 11.29 6.44 -15.19
CA GLY A 85 10.92 7.42 -16.21
C GLY A 85 10.73 6.76 -17.56
N VAL A 86 10.44 7.57 -18.56
CA VAL A 86 10.36 7.17 -19.97
C VAL A 86 11.44 7.91 -20.73
N LEU A 87 12.20 7.19 -21.54
CA LEU A 87 13.19 7.73 -22.46
C LEU A 87 13.07 6.99 -23.79
N ASP A 88 12.89 7.73 -24.89
CA ASP A 88 12.70 7.20 -26.23
C ASP A 88 11.60 6.10 -26.30
N GLY A 89 10.45 6.37 -25.65
CA GLY A 89 9.31 5.44 -25.59
C GLY A 89 9.53 4.20 -24.72
N GLN A 90 10.61 4.12 -23.96
CA GLN A 90 10.95 2.96 -23.15
C GLN A 90 11.06 3.29 -21.65
N LEU A 91 10.69 2.34 -20.82
CA LEU A 91 10.87 2.46 -19.37
C LEU A 91 12.35 2.40 -19.00
N VAL A 92 12.79 3.41 -18.26
CA VAL A 92 14.16 3.51 -17.74
C VAL A 92 14.13 3.74 -16.23
N THR A 93 15.15 3.29 -15.54
CA THR A 93 15.46 3.72 -14.17
C THR A 93 16.53 4.80 -14.21
N TYR A 94 16.37 5.82 -13.40
CA TYR A 94 17.30 6.93 -13.25
C TYR A 94 17.88 6.93 -11.83
N ALA A 95 19.18 6.86 -11.73
CA ALA A 95 19.92 6.93 -10.47
C ALA A 95 21.32 7.50 -10.72
N ASP A 96 21.83 8.27 -9.77
CA ASP A 96 23.19 8.82 -9.80
C ASP A 96 23.55 9.56 -11.11
N GLY A 97 22.57 10.28 -11.65
CA GLY A 97 22.73 11.04 -12.89
C GLY A 97 22.75 10.20 -14.18
N GLN A 98 22.40 8.92 -14.09
CA GLN A 98 22.39 8.01 -15.25
C GLN A 98 21.02 7.35 -15.44
N SER A 99 20.60 7.24 -16.70
CA SER A 99 19.44 6.43 -17.10
C SER A 99 19.90 5.03 -17.51
N ARG A 100 19.13 4.02 -17.14
CA ARG A 100 19.35 2.63 -17.56
C ARG A 100 18.03 2.02 -17.96
N LYS A 101 18.00 1.33 -19.11
CA LYS A 101 16.83 0.55 -19.52
C LYS A 101 16.48 -0.49 -18.45
N VAL A 102 15.21 -0.67 -18.21
CA VAL A 102 14.75 -1.75 -17.33
C VAL A 102 14.90 -3.06 -18.10
N SER A 103 15.78 -3.93 -17.61
CA SER A 103 16.02 -5.24 -18.22
C SER A 103 14.83 -6.18 -18.01
N GLY A 104 14.57 -7.08 -18.98
CA GLY A 104 13.52 -8.09 -18.90
C GLY A 104 12.11 -7.56 -19.17
N LEU A 105 11.98 -6.32 -19.64
CA LEU A 105 10.72 -5.80 -20.16
C LEU A 105 10.72 -5.94 -21.69
N GLU A 106 9.67 -6.57 -22.19
CA GLU A 106 9.45 -6.64 -23.64
C GLU A 106 9.05 -5.27 -24.20
N SER A 107 9.33 -5.07 -25.48
CA SER A 107 8.85 -3.90 -26.23
C SER A 107 7.33 -3.89 -26.23
N ASN A 108 6.73 -2.76 -25.92
CA ASN A 108 5.28 -2.59 -25.88
C ASN A 108 4.78 -1.97 -27.17
N ASP A 109 3.60 -2.39 -27.61
CA ASP A 109 2.85 -1.71 -28.68
C ASP A 109 2.29 -0.36 -28.20
N VAL A 110 2.25 -0.13 -26.88
CA VAL A 110 1.76 1.08 -26.23
C VAL A 110 2.92 1.86 -25.63
N GLU A 111 3.09 3.11 -26.04
CA GLU A 111 4.10 4.01 -25.49
C GLU A 111 3.78 4.36 -24.04
N PRO A 112 4.66 4.04 -23.07
CA PRO A 112 4.41 4.29 -21.67
C PRO A 112 4.44 5.78 -21.33
N SER A 113 3.54 6.18 -20.42
CA SER A 113 3.47 7.52 -19.82
C SER A 113 3.24 7.39 -18.32
N MET A 114 3.65 8.38 -17.54
CA MET A 114 3.47 8.46 -16.09
C MET A 114 3.81 7.14 -15.34
N PRO A 115 5.02 6.59 -15.52
CA PRO A 115 5.36 5.31 -14.96
C PRO A 115 5.53 5.36 -13.44
N THR A 116 5.29 4.23 -12.80
CA THR A 116 5.64 3.95 -11.42
C THR A 116 6.35 2.61 -11.30
N MET A 117 7.08 2.39 -10.22
CA MET A 117 7.71 1.11 -9.91
C MET A 117 7.49 0.74 -8.44
N ASP A 118 7.53 -0.55 -8.16
CA ASP A 118 7.52 -1.04 -6.80
C ASP A 118 8.88 -0.84 -6.09
N THR A 119 8.89 -1.02 -4.77
CA THR A 119 10.10 -0.86 -3.95
C THR A 119 11.21 -1.85 -4.30
N ASP A 120 10.84 -3.03 -4.81
CA ASP A 120 11.79 -4.09 -5.19
C ASP A 120 12.34 -3.90 -6.62
N ARG A 121 11.82 -2.93 -7.37
CA ARG A 121 12.19 -2.63 -8.77
C ARG A 121 11.98 -3.83 -9.70
N ARG A 122 10.92 -4.60 -9.44
CA ARG A 122 10.56 -5.78 -10.23
C ARG A 122 9.23 -5.63 -10.95
N LEU A 123 8.42 -4.68 -10.51
CA LEU A 123 7.09 -4.41 -11.04
C LEU A 123 7.01 -2.95 -11.45
N TYR A 124 6.54 -2.71 -12.66
CA TYR A 124 6.38 -1.40 -13.28
C TYR A 124 4.95 -1.27 -13.77
N ALA A 125 4.35 -0.11 -13.57
CA ALA A 125 3.04 0.20 -14.11
C ALA A 125 3.07 1.58 -14.76
N TYR A 126 2.27 1.78 -15.80
CA TYR A 126 2.23 3.00 -16.57
C TYR A 126 0.86 3.19 -17.22
N THR A 127 0.57 4.40 -17.66
CA THR A 127 -0.52 4.69 -18.59
C THR A 127 0.05 4.94 -19.99
N ASN A 128 -0.81 5.10 -21.00
CA ASN A 128 -0.44 5.77 -22.26
C ASN A 128 -0.59 7.31 -22.13
N SER A 129 -0.25 8.05 -23.17
CA SER A 129 -0.40 9.51 -23.22
C SER A 129 -1.84 9.98 -23.03
N ASP A 130 -2.81 9.22 -23.56
CA ASP A 130 -4.24 9.52 -23.47
C ASP A 130 -4.85 9.14 -22.12
N ARG A 131 -4.08 8.42 -21.28
CA ARG A 131 -4.48 7.95 -19.95
C ARG A 131 -5.70 7.03 -19.93
N ASN A 132 -5.95 6.31 -21.02
CA ASN A 132 -7.02 5.33 -21.15
C ASN A 132 -6.50 3.90 -21.28
N HIS A 133 -5.25 3.67 -20.92
CA HIS A 133 -4.60 2.36 -20.91
C HIS A 133 -3.79 2.18 -19.63
N LEU A 134 -3.92 1.04 -18.98
CA LEU A 134 -3.12 0.64 -17.82
C LEU A 134 -2.24 -0.54 -18.21
N GLY A 135 -0.94 -0.30 -18.30
CA GLY A 135 0.06 -1.33 -18.57
C GLY A 135 0.82 -1.71 -17.30
N VAL A 136 1.07 -3.01 -17.13
CA VAL A 136 1.89 -3.55 -16.04
C VAL A 136 2.95 -4.47 -16.62
N ARG A 137 4.18 -4.31 -16.17
CA ARG A 137 5.33 -5.10 -16.60
C ARG A 137 6.12 -5.59 -15.41
N SER A 138 6.56 -6.82 -15.46
CA SER A 138 7.41 -7.40 -14.44
C SER A 138 8.72 -7.92 -15.03
N THR A 139 9.82 -7.78 -14.29
CA THR A 139 11.14 -8.27 -14.70
C THR A 139 11.22 -9.80 -14.85
N ASN A 140 10.20 -10.53 -14.45
CA ASN A 140 10.08 -11.98 -14.71
C ASN A 140 9.34 -12.30 -16.01
N GLY A 141 9.06 -11.30 -16.86
CA GLY A 141 8.41 -11.46 -18.17
C GLY A 141 6.88 -11.41 -18.14
N LYS A 142 6.24 -11.21 -16.98
CA LYS A 142 4.78 -11.04 -16.93
C LYS A 142 4.40 -9.67 -17.46
N SER A 143 3.48 -9.65 -18.43
CA SER A 143 2.86 -8.46 -19.01
C SER A 143 1.36 -8.53 -18.81
N MET A 144 0.76 -7.38 -18.47
CA MET A 144 -0.68 -7.22 -18.29
C MET A 144 -1.06 -5.87 -18.89
N ASP A 145 -2.09 -5.84 -19.70
CA ASP A 145 -2.57 -4.64 -20.39
C ASP A 145 -4.09 -4.57 -20.34
N ALA A 146 -4.64 -3.42 -19.99
CA ALA A 146 -6.07 -3.17 -19.96
C ALA A 146 -6.39 -1.79 -20.54
N ASP A 147 -7.34 -1.74 -21.47
CA ASP A 147 -7.95 -0.51 -21.92
C ASP A 147 -9.02 -0.08 -20.93
N MET A 148 -9.04 1.20 -20.64
CA MET A 148 -9.93 1.80 -19.65
C MET A 148 -11.00 2.64 -20.33
N ASP A 149 -12.24 2.54 -19.87
CA ASP A 149 -13.38 3.30 -20.42
C ASP A 149 -13.30 4.80 -20.08
N GLU A 150 -12.43 5.19 -19.17
CA GLU A 150 -12.22 6.57 -18.74
C GLU A 150 -10.73 6.91 -18.60
N ASN A 151 -10.41 8.20 -18.52
CA ASN A 151 -9.04 8.62 -18.22
C ASN A 151 -8.67 8.25 -16.78
N ILE A 152 -7.49 7.67 -16.60
CA ILE A 152 -6.99 7.26 -15.30
C ILE A 152 -5.80 8.12 -14.83
N THR A 153 -5.58 8.15 -13.53
CA THR A 153 -4.41 8.80 -12.92
C THR A 153 -3.14 8.00 -13.18
N ALA A 154 -1.98 8.65 -12.95
CA ALA A 154 -0.72 7.91 -12.81
C ALA A 154 -0.88 6.77 -11.81
N PRO A 155 -0.50 5.51 -12.16
CA PRO A 155 -0.70 4.37 -11.30
C PRO A 155 0.12 4.45 -10.01
N SER A 156 -0.27 3.64 -9.03
CA SER A 156 0.43 3.45 -7.77
C SER A 156 0.53 1.96 -7.48
N ILE A 157 1.66 1.50 -6.91
CA ILE A 157 1.87 0.09 -6.57
C ILE A 157 2.01 -0.02 -5.05
N ASP A 158 1.21 -0.89 -4.43
CA ASP A 158 1.26 -1.13 -3.00
C ASP A 158 2.22 -2.27 -2.61
N ALA A 159 2.44 -2.45 -1.30
CA ALA A 159 3.30 -3.52 -0.78
C ALA A 159 2.79 -4.93 -1.10
N ASN A 160 1.50 -5.08 -1.30
CA ASN A 160 0.86 -6.36 -1.65
C ASN A 160 0.91 -6.65 -3.16
N LYS A 161 1.58 -5.78 -3.95
CA LYS A 161 1.71 -5.89 -5.41
C LYS A 161 0.39 -5.74 -6.15
N TRP A 162 -0.50 -4.92 -5.62
CA TRP A 162 -1.65 -4.41 -6.34
C TRP A 162 -1.26 -3.12 -7.05
N VAL A 163 -1.67 -2.99 -8.30
CA VAL A 163 -1.57 -1.76 -9.09
C VAL A 163 -2.89 -1.02 -9.00
N TRP A 164 -2.84 0.27 -8.66
CA TRP A 164 -4.00 1.10 -8.42
C TRP A 164 -4.03 2.28 -9.36
N ALA A 165 -5.23 2.69 -9.77
CA ALA A 165 -5.48 3.94 -10.48
C ALA A 165 -6.83 4.52 -10.09
N GLY A 166 -6.94 5.85 -10.11
CA GLY A 166 -8.22 6.56 -10.00
C GLY A 166 -8.70 6.97 -11.38
N GLY A 167 -10.00 6.86 -11.64
CA GLY A 167 -10.64 7.28 -12.87
C GLY A 167 -11.14 8.72 -12.80
N SER A 168 -11.29 9.35 -13.96
CA SER A 168 -11.76 10.75 -14.09
C SER A 168 -13.21 10.94 -13.63
N GLU A 169 -14.00 9.87 -13.54
CA GLU A 169 -15.41 9.91 -13.11
C GLU A 169 -15.61 9.43 -11.67
N GLY A 170 -14.50 9.24 -10.93
CA GLY A 170 -14.51 8.85 -9.53
C GLY A 170 -14.45 7.35 -9.28
N SER A 171 -14.17 6.56 -10.30
CA SER A 171 -13.89 5.13 -10.16
C SER A 171 -12.53 4.91 -9.51
N VAL A 172 -12.39 3.80 -8.79
CA VAL A 172 -11.11 3.35 -8.24
C VAL A 172 -10.86 1.94 -8.74
N TYR A 173 -9.70 1.73 -9.34
CA TYR A 173 -9.29 0.47 -9.92
C TYR A 173 -8.13 -0.13 -9.15
N ALA A 174 -8.15 -1.46 -8.98
CA ALA A 174 -7.06 -2.22 -8.40
C ALA A 174 -6.82 -3.51 -9.20
N TRP A 175 -5.57 -3.80 -9.54
CA TRP A 175 -5.18 -4.97 -10.33
C TRP A 175 -4.21 -5.85 -9.58
N ASN A 176 -4.58 -7.10 -9.36
CA ASN A 176 -3.73 -8.08 -8.69
C ASN A 176 -2.64 -8.59 -9.64
N THR A 177 -1.40 -8.19 -9.45
CA THR A 177 -0.30 -8.62 -10.32
C THR A 177 0.18 -10.05 -10.05
N ARG A 178 -0.24 -10.67 -8.94
CA ARG A 178 0.07 -12.05 -8.58
C ARG A 178 -1.01 -13.03 -9.04
N GLY A 179 -2.22 -12.53 -9.29
CA GLY A 179 -3.35 -13.32 -9.78
C GLY A 179 -3.33 -13.51 -11.28
N ASP A 180 -4.34 -14.25 -11.77
CA ASP A 180 -4.53 -14.55 -13.20
C ASP A 180 -5.61 -13.66 -13.84
N SER A 181 -6.14 -12.66 -13.11
CA SER A 181 -7.13 -11.72 -13.64
C SER A 181 -6.54 -10.94 -14.81
N GLN A 182 -7.29 -10.91 -15.91
CA GLN A 182 -6.89 -10.17 -17.10
C GLN A 182 -7.23 -8.69 -17.01
N ASP A 183 -8.15 -8.31 -16.11
CA ASP A 183 -8.66 -6.96 -15.96
C ASP A 183 -8.53 -6.46 -14.52
N PRO A 184 -8.37 -5.13 -14.33
CA PRO A 184 -8.46 -4.51 -13.01
C PRO A 184 -9.88 -4.61 -12.45
N GLN A 185 -10.00 -4.84 -11.16
CA GLN A 185 -11.28 -4.79 -10.46
C GLN A 185 -11.61 -3.38 -10.00
N THR A 186 -12.90 -3.06 -9.95
CA THR A 186 -13.37 -1.82 -9.32
C THR A 186 -13.41 -1.98 -7.80
N VAL A 187 -12.90 -0.99 -7.09
CA VAL A 187 -12.91 -0.91 -5.62
C VAL A 187 -14.03 0.04 -5.18
N GLY A 188 -14.85 -0.37 -4.23
CA GLY A 188 -15.97 0.43 -3.73
C GLY A 188 -15.50 1.77 -3.13
N ALA A 189 -16.03 2.87 -3.65
CA ALA A 189 -15.69 4.23 -3.22
C ALA A 189 -16.84 5.21 -3.51
N ASP A 190 -18.02 4.93 -2.98
CA ASP A 190 -19.26 5.67 -3.30
C ASP A 190 -19.15 7.18 -3.12
N TRP A 191 -18.34 7.63 -2.16
CA TRP A 191 -18.11 9.05 -1.90
C TRP A 191 -17.29 9.76 -2.99
N LEU A 192 -16.61 9.00 -3.89
CA LEU A 192 -15.89 9.54 -5.05
C LEU A 192 -16.74 9.63 -6.31
N LYS A 193 -17.89 8.99 -6.35
CA LYS A 193 -18.72 8.91 -7.53
C LYS A 193 -19.03 10.30 -8.10
N GLY A 194 -18.72 10.50 -9.38
CA GLY A 194 -18.89 11.77 -10.08
C GLY A 194 -17.86 12.84 -9.69
N GLN A 195 -16.82 12.51 -8.93
CA GLN A 195 -15.72 13.42 -8.64
C GLN A 195 -14.56 13.14 -9.58
N HIS A 196 -13.99 14.19 -10.15
CA HIS A 196 -12.78 14.07 -10.95
C HIS A 196 -11.58 13.77 -10.06
N ILE A 197 -10.97 12.60 -10.22
CA ILE A 197 -9.75 12.22 -9.48
C ILE A 197 -8.54 12.69 -10.30
N GLN A 198 -7.78 13.63 -9.74
CA GLN A 198 -6.55 14.14 -10.35
C GLN A 198 -5.33 13.28 -10.00
N SER A 199 -5.31 12.75 -8.80
CA SER A 199 -4.20 11.91 -8.31
C SER A 199 -4.70 10.87 -7.33
N PHE A 200 -4.15 9.66 -7.44
CA PHE A 200 -4.43 8.54 -6.56
C PHE A 200 -3.11 7.86 -6.17
N LYS A 201 -2.80 7.81 -4.89
CA LYS A 201 -1.58 7.18 -4.39
C LYS A 201 -1.89 6.30 -3.19
N VAL A 202 -1.32 5.12 -3.16
CA VAL A 202 -1.43 4.18 -2.04
C VAL A 202 -0.19 4.27 -1.17
N SER A 203 -0.40 4.25 0.15
CA SER A 203 0.70 4.20 1.11
C SER A 203 1.51 2.90 0.97
N ARG A 204 2.79 2.94 1.34
CA ARG A 204 3.68 1.78 1.21
C ARG A 204 3.24 0.57 2.01
N ASP A 205 2.55 0.80 3.13
CA ASP A 205 2.00 -0.26 3.97
C ASP A 205 0.67 -0.83 3.44
N ALA A 206 0.22 -0.35 2.26
CA ALA A 206 -1.01 -0.76 1.60
C ALA A 206 -2.30 -0.51 2.41
N SER A 207 -2.24 0.36 3.43
CA SER A 207 -3.36 0.58 4.36
C SER A 207 -4.21 1.80 4.03
N ARG A 208 -3.66 2.79 3.30
CA ARG A 208 -4.32 4.07 3.02
C ARG A 208 -4.15 4.51 1.58
N ALA A 209 -5.14 5.23 1.08
CA ALA A 209 -5.08 5.98 -0.17
C ALA A 209 -5.05 7.49 0.11
N LEU A 210 -4.19 8.20 -0.59
CA LEU A 210 -4.19 9.66 -0.71
C LEU A 210 -4.80 10.01 -2.07
N ILE A 211 -5.84 10.82 -2.06
CA ILE A 211 -6.64 11.11 -3.24
C ILE A 211 -6.78 12.63 -3.39
N VAL A 212 -6.55 13.13 -4.59
CA VAL A 212 -6.80 14.52 -4.93
C VAL A 212 -7.98 14.55 -5.91
N THR A 213 -9.05 15.27 -5.55
CA THR A 213 -10.23 15.43 -6.38
C THR A 213 -10.47 16.90 -6.73
N GLY A 214 -11.25 17.15 -7.77
CA GLY A 214 -11.62 18.49 -8.21
C GLY A 214 -10.66 19.03 -9.28
N GLU A 215 -10.74 20.33 -9.56
CA GLU A 215 -9.90 21.02 -10.55
C GLU A 215 -9.45 22.39 -10.04
N GLY A 216 -8.22 22.77 -10.40
CA GLY A 216 -7.67 24.09 -10.09
C GLY A 216 -7.77 24.45 -8.59
N ASN A 217 -8.38 25.56 -8.28
CA ASN A 217 -8.53 26.08 -6.90
C ASN A 217 -9.55 25.28 -6.06
N ASP A 218 -10.39 24.46 -6.68
CA ASP A 218 -11.35 23.60 -5.99
C ASP A 218 -10.78 22.22 -5.68
N SER A 219 -9.48 22.02 -5.85
CA SER A 219 -8.82 20.77 -5.53
C SER A 219 -8.90 20.47 -4.03
N ARG A 220 -9.23 19.22 -3.70
CA ARG A 220 -9.36 18.72 -2.32
C ARG A 220 -8.51 17.49 -2.14
N VAL A 221 -7.84 17.41 -1.00
CA VAL A 221 -7.00 16.27 -0.63
C VAL A 221 -7.71 15.44 0.43
N TRP A 222 -7.76 14.15 0.18
CA TRP A 222 -8.42 13.16 1.04
C TRP A 222 -7.46 12.05 1.42
N ILE A 223 -7.60 11.53 2.63
CA ILE A 223 -7.01 10.26 3.04
C ILE A 223 -8.16 9.32 3.37
N SER A 224 -8.09 8.10 2.88
CA SER A 224 -9.04 7.04 3.19
C SER A 224 -8.33 5.74 3.51
N GLY A 225 -8.85 4.96 4.46
CA GLY A 225 -8.40 3.60 4.72
C GLY A 225 -8.80 2.66 3.60
N ILE A 226 -7.97 1.68 3.30
CA ILE A 226 -8.28 0.62 2.34
C ILE A 226 -8.81 -0.59 3.13
N LYS A 227 -10.05 -0.97 2.87
CA LYS A 227 -10.66 -2.19 3.42
C LYS A 227 -10.36 -3.35 2.48
N ARG A 228 -9.98 -4.47 3.07
CA ARG A 228 -9.62 -5.68 2.34
C ARG A 228 -10.37 -6.87 2.92
N ASP A 229 -10.62 -7.87 2.09
CA ASP A 229 -11.15 -9.15 2.52
C ASP A 229 -10.12 -9.98 3.29
N ASP A 230 -10.52 -11.16 3.75
CA ASP A 230 -9.67 -12.10 4.49
C ASP A 230 -8.49 -12.64 3.66
N GLN A 231 -8.55 -12.52 2.34
CA GLN A 231 -7.48 -12.92 1.41
C GLN A 231 -6.57 -11.75 1.05
N GLY A 232 -6.87 -10.54 1.54
CA GLY A 232 -6.10 -9.33 1.32
C GLY A 232 -6.45 -8.60 0.01
N ALA A 233 -7.51 -9.00 -0.68
CA ALA A 233 -7.99 -8.27 -1.85
C ALA A 233 -8.71 -6.98 -1.43
N PRO A 234 -8.52 -5.85 -2.14
CA PRO A 234 -9.18 -4.61 -1.81
C PRO A 234 -10.67 -4.67 -2.18
N GLU A 235 -11.55 -4.37 -1.22
CA GLU A 235 -13.00 -4.34 -1.40
C GLU A 235 -13.53 -2.91 -1.54
N SER A 236 -13.08 -2.01 -0.65
CA SER A 236 -13.58 -0.64 -0.63
C SER A 236 -12.64 0.33 0.04
N LEU A 237 -12.83 1.61 -0.24
CA LEU A 237 -12.27 2.70 0.53
C LEU A 237 -13.19 3.03 1.70
N GLY A 238 -12.62 3.30 2.87
CA GLY A 238 -13.35 3.75 4.05
C GLY A 238 -13.84 5.20 3.93
N GLU A 239 -14.41 5.73 5.00
CA GLU A 239 -14.81 7.12 5.08
C GLU A 239 -13.61 8.05 4.87
N PRO A 240 -13.74 9.10 4.04
CA PRO A 240 -12.65 10.00 3.73
C PRO A 240 -12.41 11.00 4.86
N LEU A 241 -11.15 11.23 5.16
CA LEU A 241 -10.70 12.36 5.98
C LEU A 241 -10.12 13.43 5.05
N ARG A 242 -10.72 14.63 5.06
CA ARG A 242 -10.16 15.77 4.32
C ARG A 242 -8.88 16.25 5.00
N VAL A 243 -7.81 16.41 4.21
CA VAL A 243 -6.51 16.89 4.67
C VAL A 243 -6.28 18.30 4.15
N GLY A 244 -5.93 19.20 5.09
CA GLY A 244 -5.65 20.58 4.76
C GLY A 244 -6.93 21.43 4.58
N THR A 245 -6.81 22.68 4.95
CA THR A 245 -7.76 23.74 4.60
C THR A 245 -7.07 24.61 3.58
N THR A 246 -7.70 24.81 2.42
CA THR A 246 -7.32 25.94 1.58
C THR A 246 -7.64 27.20 2.38
N HIS A 247 -6.63 27.86 2.92
CA HIS A 247 -6.80 29.24 3.38
C HIS A 247 -6.89 30.10 2.11
N ASN A 248 -8.05 30.72 1.92
CA ASN A 248 -8.19 31.88 1.03
C ASN A 248 -7.42 33.07 1.65
#